data_7fbcafca5d7ba15a21d1329681aca905
#
_entry.id   7fbcafca5d7ba15a21d1329681aca905
#
_cell.length_a   1.000
_cell.length_b   1.000
_cell.length_c   1.000
_cell.angle_alpha   90.00
_cell.angle_beta   90.00
_cell.angle_gamma   90.00
#
_symmetry.space_group_name_H-M   'P 1'
#
loop_
_entity.id
_entity.type
_entity.pdbx_description
1 polymer ?
#
loop_
_entity_poly.entity_id
_entity_poly.type
_entity_poly.pdbx_seq_one_letter_code
_entity_poly.pdbx_strand_id
1 'polypeptide(L)'
;MLSRVRVLAAWALVCVASWAVAERILLIPLDSRPAAGHFAQMIGRMASVEVTLPPIEHLGRFTDPGNPERIIEWLRDEDYSDVLAVIVSTDMVAFGGLIESRVDSVPYETAAYRMKRVGFIRQRHPQVPFYAFSAIMRIQPTATLANASWRMQLSKYVELQDRYRRTQRSEYAQSMRNLLARVPPVELNRYERTRARNHSLQLHLLQMVKDSLFDYVILGQDDAQPYGPHIPDQEALRRRIAQLGVASRVYICEGIDQHSNVLVSRALLRAHDWMPRVRVAFSDDAGRRKIASYESKNVELSLQDQLLASGARPVFRDGDHDYSLFLNVPDPRDPLFEGFLQVLIQDIEQGFPIAVADINLAKNGTGDPRLFQALWENHRMQRMLSYAGWNTAGNTMGTAIPAANVYLLARKIGVDPLQRELALREFILHRFVNDFAYHSFTRPKAYELIDSMSRASREETYGAEFERVNTLVQVDLAGYLDRYFREQFLGQKFFAGTEQYEITSLNDVRIELPWPRAYEVRLQFRIGTSSVSQLEPANRASGIPPSQSGRARYLPSP
;
A
#
# COMPACT_ATOMS: atom_id res chain seq x y z
N MET A 1 13.16 -41.61 -71.49
CA MET A 1 13.31 -40.17 -71.18
C MET A 1 12.29 -39.81 -70.12
N LEU A 2 12.72 -39.76 -68.86
CA LEU A 2 11.83 -39.53 -67.73
C LEU A 2 12.09 -38.09 -67.20
N SER A 3 11.08 -37.23 -67.35
CA SER A 3 11.12 -35.87 -66.75
C SER A 3 10.72 -35.89 -65.32
N ARG A 4 11.62 -35.42 -64.40
CA ARG A 4 11.37 -35.26 -63.02
C ARG A 4 10.62 -33.93 -62.77
N VAL A 5 9.40 -34.01 -62.24
CA VAL A 5 8.66 -32.88 -61.71
C VAL A 5 9.06 -32.70 -60.27
N ARG A 6 9.69 -31.56 -59.93
CA ARG A 6 9.96 -31.14 -58.57
C ARG A 6 8.74 -30.38 -58.01
N VAL A 7 8.06 -30.96 -57.05
CA VAL A 7 7.04 -30.26 -56.25
C VAL A 7 7.75 -29.50 -55.14
N LEU A 8 7.70 -28.17 -55.24
CA LEU A 8 8.10 -27.26 -54.15
C LEU A 8 6.91 -27.09 -53.20
N ALA A 9 6.95 -27.73 -52.04
CA ALA A 9 6.01 -27.45 -50.95
C ALA A 9 6.43 -26.15 -50.23
N ALA A 10 5.71 -25.07 -50.44
CA ALA A 10 5.84 -23.82 -49.69
C ALA A 10 5.13 -23.99 -48.35
N TRP A 11 5.90 -24.05 -47.26
CA TRP A 11 5.37 -23.94 -45.90
C TRP A 11 5.08 -22.47 -45.63
N ALA A 12 3.80 -22.08 -45.67
CA ALA A 12 3.35 -20.80 -45.16
C ALA A 12 3.38 -20.85 -43.61
N LEU A 13 4.39 -20.22 -43.00
CA LEU A 13 4.37 -19.92 -41.59
C LEU A 13 3.26 -18.88 -41.35
N VAL A 14 2.10 -19.34 -40.89
CA VAL A 14 1.08 -18.46 -40.33
C VAL A 14 1.59 -18.04 -38.95
N CYS A 15 2.21 -16.86 -38.88
CA CYS A 15 2.41 -16.17 -37.61
C CYS A 15 1.03 -15.77 -37.08
N VAL A 16 0.42 -16.63 -36.27
CA VAL A 16 -0.69 -16.21 -35.40
C VAL A 16 -0.07 -15.27 -34.40
N ALA A 17 -0.22 -13.98 -34.60
CA ALA A 17 0.00 -13.00 -33.54
C ALA A 17 -1.04 -13.35 -32.47
N SER A 18 -0.60 -14.09 -31.44
CA SER A 18 -1.36 -14.21 -30.20
C SER A 18 -1.48 -12.80 -29.65
N TRP A 19 -2.65 -12.21 -29.76
CA TRP A 19 -2.99 -11.06 -28.96
C TRP A 19 -2.89 -11.56 -27.52
N ALA A 20 -1.83 -11.20 -26.83
CA ALA A 20 -1.70 -11.48 -25.40
C ALA A 20 -2.88 -10.77 -24.74
N VAL A 21 -3.86 -11.53 -24.29
CA VAL A 21 -4.94 -11.02 -23.46
C VAL A 21 -4.26 -10.44 -22.22
N ALA A 22 -4.58 -9.19 -21.89
CA ALA A 22 -3.97 -8.55 -20.73
C ALA A 22 -4.38 -9.33 -19.48
N GLU A 23 -3.40 -9.82 -18.74
CA GLU A 23 -3.64 -10.58 -17.52
C GLU A 23 -4.24 -9.69 -16.42
N ARG A 24 -5.17 -10.24 -15.64
CA ARG A 24 -5.88 -9.52 -14.58
C ARG A 24 -5.73 -10.18 -13.21
N ILE A 25 -5.79 -9.34 -12.17
CA ILE A 25 -6.01 -9.77 -10.78
C ILE A 25 -7.35 -9.20 -10.33
N LEU A 26 -8.27 -10.06 -9.90
CA LEU A 26 -9.51 -9.63 -9.28
C LEU A 26 -9.25 -9.34 -7.80
N LEU A 27 -9.52 -8.11 -7.36
CA LEU A 27 -9.29 -7.67 -5.98
C LEU A 27 -10.59 -7.19 -5.33
N ILE A 28 -11.05 -7.89 -4.30
CA ILE A 28 -12.01 -7.36 -3.34
C ILE A 28 -11.24 -6.61 -2.25
N PRO A 29 -11.24 -5.26 -2.25
CA PRO A 29 -10.42 -4.46 -1.35
C PRO A 29 -10.99 -4.44 0.08
N LEU A 30 -10.20 -3.92 1.02
CA LEU A 30 -10.60 -3.77 2.42
C LEU A 30 -11.81 -2.84 2.60
N ASP A 31 -11.82 -1.76 1.85
CA ASP A 31 -12.85 -0.71 1.78
C ASP A 31 -12.63 0.19 0.55
N SER A 32 -13.36 1.29 0.42
CA SER A 32 -13.30 2.21 -0.73
C SER A 32 -12.15 3.22 -0.68
N ARG A 33 -11.25 3.17 0.34
CA ARG A 33 -10.11 4.08 0.43
C ARG A 33 -9.05 3.75 -0.63
N PRO A 34 -8.31 4.76 -1.12
CA PRO A 34 -7.25 4.54 -2.12
C PRO A 34 -6.18 3.52 -1.69
N ALA A 35 -5.81 3.52 -0.42
CA ALA A 35 -4.82 2.58 0.13
C ALA A 35 -5.24 1.12 -0.03
N ALA A 36 -6.55 0.84 0.04
CA ALA A 36 -7.08 -0.52 -0.05
C ALA A 36 -7.14 -1.08 -1.49
N GLY A 37 -7.21 -0.21 -2.52
CA GLY A 37 -7.35 -0.66 -3.91
C GLY A 37 -6.46 0.07 -4.91
N HIS A 38 -6.47 1.41 -4.94
CA HIS A 38 -5.77 2.20 -5.95
C HIS A 38 -4.25 2.00 -5.93
N PHE A 39 -3.62 1.84 -4.75
CA PHE A 39 -2.18 1.58 -4.68
C PHE A 39 -1.83 0.22 -5.32
N ALA A 40 -2.66 -0.79 -5.08
CA ALA A 40 -2.51 -2.10 -5.72
C ALA A 40 -2.65 -2.01 -7.25
N GLN A 41 -3.59 -1.19 -7.75
CA GLN A 41 -3.73 -0.91 -9.19
C GLN A 41 -2.49 -0.24 -9.77
N MET A 42 -1.91 0.74 -9.06
CA MET A 42 -0.67 1.40 -9.50
C MET A 42 0.50 0.41 -9.58
N ILE A 43 0.62 -0.49 -8.59
CA ILE A 43 1.66 -1.52 -8.56
C ILE A 43 1.45 -2.53 -9.70
N GLY A 44 0.23 -3.03 -9.91
CA GLY A 44 -0.09 -3.97 -11.00
C GLY A 44 0.27 -3.41 -12.37
N ARG A 45 0.01 -2.12 -12.62
CA ARG A 45 0.35 -1.43 -13.88
C ARG A 45 1.83 -1.44 -14.21
N MET A 46 2.74 -1.50 -13.21
CA MET A 46 4.19 -1.64 -13.48
C MET A 46 4.50 -2.93 -14.24
N ALA A 47 3.70 -3.97 -14.04
CA ALA A 47 3.83 -5.27 -14.71
C ALA A 47 2.84 -5.48 -15.87
N SER A 48 2.16 -4.43 -16.34
CA SER A 48 1.09 -4.50 -17.36
C SER A 48 -0.08 -5.40 -16.93
N VAL A 49 -0.31 -5.56 -15.64
CA VAL A 49 -1.42 -6.35 -15.08
C VAL A 49 -2.50 -5.43 -14.56
N GLU A 50 -3.72 -5.65 -14.99
CA GLU A 50 -4.88 -4.92 -14.51
C GLU A 50 -5.34 -5.49 -13.16
N VAL A 51 -5.42 -4.64 -12.14
CA VAL A 51 -6.06 -4.99 -10.86
C VAL A 51 -7.48 -4.47 -10.89
N THR A 52 -8.42 -5.37 -11.15
CA THR A 52 -9.85 -5.08 -11.30
C THR A 52 -10.55 -5.12 -9.95
N LEU A 53 -11.29 -4.06 -9.64
CA LEU A 53 -12.05 -3.90 -8.39
C LEU A 53 -13.54 -4.02 -8.65
N PRO A 54 -14.37 -4.42 -7.66
CA PRO A 54 -15.82 -4.25 -7.75
C PRO A 54 -16.19 -2.77 -7.98
N PRO A 55 -17.36 -2.48 -8.57
CA PRO A 55 -17.87 -1.11 -8.70
C PRO A 55 -17.82 -0.37 -7.37
N ILE A 56 -17.35 0.89 -7.39
CA ILE A 56 -17.07 1.69 -6.18
C ILE A 56 -18.32 1.85 -5.30
N GLU A 57 -19.50 1.91 -5.89
CA GLU A 57 -20.79 1.99 -5.21
C GLU A 57 -21.12 0.76 -4.35
N HIS A 58 -20.42 -0.36 -4.57
CA HIS A 58 -20.58 -1.58 -3.76
C HIS A 58 -19.62 -1.63 -2.57
N LEU A 59 -18.61 -0.74 -2.52
CA LEU A 59 -17.56 -0.78 -1.50
C LEU A 59 -17.88 0.01 -0.23
N GLY A 60 -19.01 0.66 -0.16
CA GLY A 60 -19.40 1.50 0.97
C GLY A 60 -18.60 2.79 1.10
N ARG A 61 -18.90 3.58 2.12
CA ARG A 61 -18.21 4.85 2.38
C ARG A 61 -18.17 5.17 3.87
N PHE A 62 -17.02 5.09 4.51
CA PHE A 62 -16.80 5.32 5.93
C PHE A 62 -17.68 4.42 6.79
N THR A 63 -18.75 4.93 7.44
CA THR A 63 -19.71 4.17 8.26
C THR A 63 -20.87 3.58 7.44
N ASP A 64 -20.98 3.92 6.17
CA ASP A 64 -21.95 3.30 5.27
C ASP A 64 -21.36 1.98 4.75
N PRO A 65 -21.97 0.83 5.07
CA PRO A 65 -21.41 -0.47 4.72
C PRO A 65 -21.36 -0.69 3.20
N GLY A 66 -20.35 -1.41 2.75
CA GLY A 66 -20.38 -2.01 1.42
C GLY A 66 -21.50 -3.03 1.29
N ASN A 67 -21.70 -3.53 0.08
CA ASN A 67 -22.70 -4.55 -0.23
C ASN A 67 -22.04 -5.90 -0.53
N PRO A 68 -21.81 -6.77 0.48
CA PRO A 68 -21.18 -8.06 0.29
C PRO A 68 -21.88 -8.95 -0.74
N GLU A 69 -23.20 -8.89 -0.83
CA GLU A 69 -23.97 -9.73 -1.76
C GLU A 69 -23.66 -9.35 -3.21
N ARG A 70 -23.66 -8.06 -3.54
CA ARG A 70 -23.30 -7.55 -4.87
C ARG A 70 -21.84 -7.79 -5.22
N ILE A 71 -20.95 -7.71 -4.23
CA ILE A 71 -19.52 -7.99 -4.41
C ILE A 71 -19.28 -9.48 -4.72
N ILE A 72 -19.96 -10.39 -4.03
CA ILE A 72 -19.88 -11.83 -4.30
C ILE A 72 -20.51 -12.16 -5.66
N GLU A 73 -21.64 -11.51 -6.03
CA GLU A 73 -22.24 -11.63 -7.37
C GLU A 73 -21.27 -11.16 -8.45
N TRP A 74 -20.66 -9.99 -8.30
CA TRP A 74 -19.62 -9.50 -9.20
C TRP A 74 -18.48 -10.51 -9.37
N LEU A 75 -17.92 -11.02 -8.27
CA LEU A 75 -16.84 -12.01 -8.32
C LEU A 75 -17.28 -13.31 -9.04
N ARG A 76 -18.53 -13.75 -8.84
CA ARG A 76 -19.07 -14.95 -9.49
C ARG A 76 -19.22 -14.80 -10.99
N ASP A 77 -19.58 -13.60 -11.45
CA ASP A 77 -19.99 -13.31 -12.83
C ASP A 77 -18.82 -12.82 -13.72
N GLU A 78 -17.61 -12.63 -13.14
CA GLU A 78 -16.39 -12.29 -13.88
C GLU A 78 -15.94 -13.42 -14.83
N ASP A 79 -15.31 -13.05 -15.93
CA ASP A 79 -14.59 -13.99 -16.80
C ASP A 79 -13.22 -14.33 -16.19
N TYR A 80 -12.98 -15.61 -15.99
CA TYR A 80 -11.74 -16.12 -15.39
C TYR A 80 -10.69 -16.55 -16.39
N SER A 81 -10.91 -16.35 -17.69
CA SER A 81 -10.01 -16.83 -18.76
C SER A 81 -8.64 -16.14 -18.75
N ASP A 82 -8.58 -14.90 -18.26
CA ASP A 82 -7.39 -14.05 -18.16
C ASP A 82 -6.98 -13.72 -16.72
N VAL A 83 -7.60 -14.37 -15.73
CA VAL A 83 -7.38 -14.07 -14.30
C VAL A 83 -6.19 -14.84 -13.77
N LEU A 84 -5.12 -14.11 -13.40
CA LEU A 84 -3.93 -14.66 -12.73
C LEU A 84 -4.18 -15.05 -11.28
N ALA A 85 -4.99 -14.28 -10.57
CA ALA A 85 -5.27 -14.52 -9.16
C ALA A 85 -6.52 -13.75 -8.71
N VAL A 86 -7.16 -14.24 -7.64
CA VAL A 86 -8.19 -13.52 -6.89
C VAL A 86 -7.66 -13.18 -5.51
N ILE A 87 -7.82 -11.92 -5.09
CA ILE A 87 -7.43 -11.42 -3.76
C ILE A 87 -8.69 -10.94 -3.04
N VAL A 88 -8.93 -11.43 -1.82
CA VAL A 88 -10.18 -11.18 -1.09
C VAL A 88 -9.90 -10.60 0.29
N SER A 89 -10.41 -9.39 0.54
CA SER A 89 -10.62 -8.93 1.92
C SER A 89 -11.78 -9.69 2.55
N THR A 90 -11.50 -10.46 3.60
CA THR A 90 -12.58 -11.14 4.34
C THR A 90 -13.47 -10.17 5.07
N ASP A 91 -12.94 -9.02 5.50
CA ASP A 91 -13.69 -7.97 6.20
C ASP A 91 -14.75 -7.34 5.28
N MET A 92 -14.40 -7.10 4.00
CA MET A 92 -15.36 -6.61 3.01
C MET A 92 -16.44 -7.66 2.72
N VAL A 93 -16.03 -8.90 2.43
CA VAL A 93 -16.98 -9.97 2.09
C VAL A 93 -17.88 -10.35 3.27
N ALA A 94 -17.35 -10.41 4.47
CA ALA A 94 -18.09 -10.85 5.64
C ALA A 94 -19.02 -9.74 6.19
N PHE A 95 -18.51 -8.51 6.25
CA PHE A 95 -19.13 -7.44 7.02
C PHE A 95 -19.49 -6.20 6.19
N GLY A 96 -18.89 -5.99 5.02
CA GLY A 96 -19.06 -4.79 4.19
C GLY A 96 -17.93 -3.77 4.35
N GLY A 97 -16.80 -4.13 4.99
CA GLY A 97 -15.63 -3.28 5.12
C GLY A 97 -14.92 -3.35 6.47
N LEU A 98 -13.81 -2.61 6.57
CA LEU A 98 -13.00 -2.58 7.79
C LEU A 98 -13.74 -1.95 8.98
N ILE A 99 -14.47 -0.85 8.75
CA ILE A 99 -15.21 -0.15 9.82
C ILE A 99 -16.34 -1.06 10.33
N GLU A 100 -17.07 -1.71 9.42
CA GLU A 100 -18.20 -2.60 9.69
C GLU A 100 -17.74 -3.87 10.40
N SER A 101 -16.52 -4.33 10.15
CA SER A 101 -15.93 -5.46 10.89
C SER A 101 -15.72 -5.16 12.38
N ARG A 102 -15.68 -3.86 12.76
CA ARG A 102 -15.45 -3.40 14.15
C ARG A 102 -16.73 -3.12 14.93
N VAL A 103 -17.91 -3.41 14.34
CA VAL A 103 -19.22 -3.31 14.99
C VAL A 103 -19.97 -4.64 14.90
N ASP A 104 -20.92 -4.90 15.81
CA ASP A 104 -21.62 -6.19 15.94
C ASP A 104 -22.91 -6.30 15.11
N SER A 105 -23.00 -5.56 13.99
CA SER A 105 -24.21 -5.51 13.13
C SER A 105 -24.45 -6.80 12.33
N VAL A 106 -23.41 -7.56 12.00
CA VAL A 106 -23.50 -8.81 11.22
C VAL A 106 -23.14 -10.00 12.10
N PRO A 107 -24.04 -11.01 12.26
CA PRO A 107 -23.75 -12.21 13.04
C PRO A 107 -22.71 -13.12 12.34
N TYR A 108 -22.06 -13.98 13.14
CA TYR A 108 -21.05 -14.93 12.66
C TYR A 108 -21.57 -15.84 11.54
N GLU A 109 -22.77 -16.35 11.67
CA GLU A 109 -23.39 -17.28 10.71
C GLU A 109 -23.53 -16.65 9.32
N THR A 110 -23.94 -15.38 9.26
CA THR A 110 -24.02 -14.62 8.01
C THR A 110 -22.64 -14.40 7.41
N ALA A 111 -21.67 -13.98 8.22
CA ALA A 111 -20.28 -13.78 7.79
C ALA A 111 -19.64 -15.07 7.25
N ALA A 112 -19.81 -16.18 7.98
CA ALA A 112 -19.31 -17.50 7.57
C ALA A 112 -20.00 -18.01 6.30
N TYR A 113 -21.30 -17.80 6.14
CA TYR A 113 -22.03 -18.16 4.93
C TYR A 113 -21.51 -17.41 3.69
N ARG A 114 -21.27 -16.10 3.82
CA ARG A 114 -20.68 -15.28 2.73
C ARG A 114 -19.29 -15.80 2.34
N MET A 115 -18.45 -16.09 3.31
CA MET A 115 -17.12 -16.69 3.05
C MET A 115 -17.22 -18.06 2.34
N LYS A 116 -18.19 -18.90 2.73
CA LYS A 116 -18.44 -20.18 2.06
C LYS A 116 -18.82 -20.00 0.59
N ARG A 117 -19.59 -18.95 0.24
CA ARG A 117 -19.91 -18.63 -1.17
C ARG A 117 -18.67 -18.32 -1.99
N VAL A 118 -17.71 -17.56 -1.44
CA VAL A 118 -16.41 -17.34 -2.09
C VAL A 118 -15.67 -18.66 -2.29
N GLY A 119 -15.70 -19.56 -1.31
CA GLY A 119 -15.14 -20.90 -1.43
C GLY A 119 -15.75 -21.72 -2.58
N PHE A 120 -17.06 -21.61 -2.82
CA PHE A 120 -17.71 -22.25 -3.97
C PHE A 120 -17.27 -21.67 -5.31
N ILE A 121 -17.00 -20.35 -5.39
CA ILE A 121 -16.44 -19.75 -6.60
C ILE A 121 -15.04 -20.32 -6.87
N ARG A 122 -14.20 -20.42 -5.84
CA ARG A 122 -12.85 -21.04 -5.94
C ARG A 122 -12.93 -22.48 -6.47
N GLN A 123 -13.88 -23.28 -6.01
CA GLN A 123 -14.05 -24.65 -6.46
C GLN A 123 -14.42 -24.78 -7.93
N ARG A 124 -15.09 -23.78 -8.51
CA ARG A 124 -15.43 -23.71 -9.94
C ARG A 124 -14.22 -23.32 -10.81
N HIS A 125 -13.25 -22.62 -10.24
CA HIS A 125 -12.05 -22.13 -10.92
C HIS A 125 -10.78 -22.65 -10.25
N PRO A 126 -10.55 -23.98 -10.20
CA PRO A 126 -9.48 -24.60 -9.44
C PRO A 126 -8.06 -24.25 -9.93
N GLN A 127 -7.94 -23.76 -11.16
CA GLN A 127 -6.68 -23.30 -11.76
C GLN A 127 -6.26 -21.91 -11.29
N VAL A 128 -7.20 -21.06 -10.84
CA VAL A 128 -6.90 -19.68 -10.40
C VAL A 128 -6.63 -19.67 -8.89
N PRO A 129 -5.46 -19.22 -8.43
CA PRO A 129 -5.17 -19.14 -7.00
C PRO A 129 -6.00 -18.05 -6.33
N PHE A 130 -6.54 -18.36 -5.14
CA PHE A 130 -7.27 -17.45 -4.29
C PHE A 130 -6.45 -17.08 -3.05
N TYR A 131 -6.21 -15.80 -2.89
CA TYR A 131 -5.53 -15.23 -1.72
C TYR A 131 -6.54 -14.45 -0.88
N ALA A 132 -6.33 -14.41 0.43
CA ALA A 132 -7.17 -13.61 1.30
C ALA A 132 -6.36 -12.85 2.35
N PHE A 133 -6.95 -11.79 2.90
CA PHE A 133 -6.46 -11.14 4.09
C PHE A 133 -7.63 -10.78 5.02
N SER A 134 -7.36 -10.79 6.32
CA SER A 134 -8.34 -10.56 7.38
C SER A 134 -7.75 -9.71 8.49
N ALA A 135 -8.51 -8.73 8.99
CA ALA A 135 -8.05 -7.86 10.06
C ALA A 135 -8.16 -8.53 11.43
N ILE A 136 -7.03 -8.72 12.12
CA ILE A 136 -7.05 -8.91 13.57
C ILE A 136 -7.43 -7.57 14.18
N MET A 137 -8.58 -7.51 14.84
CA MET A 137 -9.21 -6.28 15.26
C MET A 137 -8.27 -5.42 16.12
N ARG A 138 -8.21 -4.14 15.82
CA ARG A 138 -7.45 -3.12 16.57
C ARG A 138 -7.91 -3.00 18.02
N ILE A 139 -7.08 -2.33 18.83
CA ILE A 139 -7.41 -2.09 20.24
C ILE A 139 -8.51 -1.03 20.37
N GLN A 140 -8.35 0.09 19.67
CA GLN A 140 -9.23 1.24 19.80
C GLN A 140 -10.44 1.13 18.88
N PRO A 141 -11.67 1.36 19.35
CA PRO A 141 -12.83 1.51 18.47
C PRO A 141 -12.64 2.62 17.45
N THR A 142 -13.26 2.50 16.29
CA THR A 142 -13.26 3.56 15.28
C THR A 142 -13.79 4.86 15.88
N ALA A 143 -13.06 5.97 15.65
CA ALA A 143 -13.44 7.27 16.17
C ALA A 143 -14.71 7.79 15.49
N THR A 144 -15.73 8.08 16.29
CA THR A 144 -16.98 8.74 15.90
C THR A 144 -17.38 9.72 16.98
N LEU A 145 -18.29 10.65 16.67
CA LEU A 145 -18.84 11.57 17.67
C LEU A 145 -19.53 10.82 18.83
N ALA A 146 -20.20 9.72 18.52
CA ALA A 146 -20.96 8.93 19.50
C ALA A 146 -20.08 8.27 20.58
N ASN A 147 -18.81 7.97 20.30
CA ASN A 147 -17.92 7.28 21.23
C ASN A 147 -16.77 8.13 21.78
N ALA A 148 -16.76 9.43 21.48
CA ALA A 148 -15.70 10.36 21.87
C ALA A 148 -15.41 10.38 23.38
N SER A 149 -16.46 10.22 24.22
CA SER A 149 -16.34 10.29 25.68
C SER A 149 -15.75 9.04 26.35
N TRP A 150 -15.79 7.86 25.73
CA TRP A 150 -15.41 6.59 26.37
C TRP A 150 -14.41 5.72 25.59
N ARG A 151 -14.22 5.93 24.28
CA ARG A 151 -13.37 5.05 23.45
C ARG A 151 -11.93 4.93 23.93
N MET A 152 -11.33 6.04 24.43
CA MET A 152 -9.97 6.04 24.95
C MET A 152 -9.85 5.28 26.28
N GLN A 153 -10.88 5.38 27.13
CA GLN A 153 -10.97 4.66 28.40
C GLN A 153 -11.08 3.15 28.15
N LEU A 154 -11.91 2.73 27.18
CA LEU A 154 -11.99 1.33 26.78
C LEU A 154 -10.64 0.82 26.26
N SER A 155 -10.00 1.54 25.37
CA SER A 155 -8.70 1.15 24.81
C SER A 155 -7.66 0.95 25.92
N LYS A 156 -7.59 1.88 26.87
CA LYS A 156 -6.64 1.80 27.97
C LYS A 156 -7.00 0.68 28.96
N TYR A 157 -8.29 0.45 29.18
CA TYR A 157 -8.77 -0.65 30.01
C TYR A 157 -8.32 -2.01 29.47
N VAL A 158 -8.55 -2.30 28.18
CA VAL A 158 -8.19 -3.60 27.58
C VAL A 158 -6.67 -3.78 27.41
N GLU A 159 -5.91 -2.70 27.26
CA GLU A 159 -4.45 -2.74 27.32
C GLU A 159 -3.96 -3.15 28.71
N LEU A 160 -4.48 -2.49 29.76
CA LEU A 160 -4.12 -2.79 31.15
C LEU A 160 -4.57 -4.19 31.57
N GLN A 161 -5.67 -4.70 31.04
CA GLN A 161 -6.14 -6.07 31.28
C GLN A 161 -5.10 -7.10 30.84
N ASP A 162 -4.51 -6.95 29.65
CA ASP A 162 -3.43 -7.83 29.19
C ASP A 162 -2.14 -7.64 30.02
N ARG A 163 -1.79 -6.39 30.37
CA ARG A 163 -0.65 -6.13 31.26
C ARG A 163 -0.83 -6.79 32.62
N TYR A 164 -2.02 -6.67 33.22
CA TYR A 164 -2.33 -7.32 34.49
C TYR A 164 -2.25 -8.83 34.38
N ARG A 165 -2.84 -9.41 33.34
CA ARG A 165 -2.79 -10.86 33.09
C ARG A 165 -1.35 -11.39 33.05
N ARG A 166 -0.41 -10.65 32.49
CA ARG A 166 0.99 -11.07 32.33
C ARG A 166 1.87 -10.78 33.52
N THR A 167 1.63 -9.67 34.22
CA THR A 167 2.54 -9.20 35.26
C THR A 167 2.01 -9.40 36.69
N GLN A 168 0.69 -9.61 36.85
CA GLN A 168 -0.04 -9.74 38.14
C GLN A 168 0.18 -8.56 39.10
N ARG A 169 0.55 -7.36 38.58
CA ARG A 169 0.78 -6.18 39.38
C ARG A 169 -0.53 -5.54 39.84
N SER A 170 -0.73 -5.43 41.16
CA SER A 170 -1.96 -4.91 41.78
C SER A 170 -2.30 -3.46 41.41
N GLU A 171 -1.29 -2.65 41.06
CA GLU A 171 -1.46 -1.26 40.59
C GLU A 171 -2.38 -1.14 39.36
N TYR A 172 -2.34 -2.14 38.48
CA TYR A 172 -3.21 -2.16 37.29
C TYR A 172 -4.68 -2.42 37.67
N ALA A 173 -4.94 -3.21 38.69
CA ALA A 173 -6.31 -3.55 39.09
C ALA A 173 -7.13 -2.31 39.49
N GLN A 174 -6.52 -1.37 40.25
CA GLN A 174 -7.20 -0.12 40.61
C GLN A 174 -7.43 0.79 39.43
N SER A 175 -6.42 0.92 38.56
CA SER A 175 -6.52 1.70 37.32
C SER A 175 -7.63 1.16 36.39
N MET A 176 -7.72 -0.17 36.26
CA MET A 176 -8.77 -0.83 35.48
C MET A 176 -10.18 -0.53 36.01
N ARG A 177 -10.39 -0.59 37.34
CA ARG A 177 -11.69 -0.23 37.95
C ARG A 177 -12.09 1.22 37.62
N ASN A 178 -11.14 2.15 37.73
CA ASN A 178 -11.39 3.57 37.44
C ASN A 178 -11.74 3.85 35.97
N LEU A 179 -11.08 3.13 35.05
CA LEU A 179 -11.35 3.23 33.61
C LEU A 179 -12.72 2.60 33.26
N LEU A 180 -12.98 1.41 33.81
CA LEU A 180 -14.23 0.68 33.56
C LEU A 180 -15.45 1.47 34.01
N ALA A 181 -15.38 2.22 35.10
CA ALA A 181 -16.46 3.08 35.58
C ALA A 181 -16.84 4.20 34.57
N ARG A 182 -16.00 4.47 33.56
CA ARG A 182 -16.21 5.49 32.53
C ARG A 182 -16.60 4.89 31.17
N VAL A 183 -16.69 3.57 31.07
CA VAL A 183 -17.08 2.85 29.84
C VAL A 183 -18.48 2.30 30.06
N PRO A 184 -19.45 2.61 29.18
CA PRO A 184 -20.77 2.01 29.26
C PRO A 184 -20.69 0.47 29.16
N PRO A 185 -21.30 -0.30 30.08
CA PRO A 185 -21.21 -1.77 30.05
C PRO A 185 -21.68 -2.40 28.73
N VAL A 186 -22.68 -1.80 28.10
CA VAL A 186 -23.21 -2.26 26.81
C VAL A 186 -22.14 -2.14 25.71
N GLU A 187 -21.33 -1.10 25.71
CA GLU A 187 -20.28 -0.89 24.72
C GLU A 187 -19.07 -1.81 24.93
N LEU A 188 -18.72 -2.08 26.20
CA LEU A 188 -17.72 -3.11 26.49
C LEU A 188 -18.16 -4.49 25.99
N ASN A 189 -19.38 -4.90 26.32
CA ASN A 189 -19.94 -6.19 25.86
C ASN A 189 -20.02 -6.26 24.33
N ARG A 190 -20.38 -5.15 23.66
CA ARG A 190 -20.39 -5.07 22.20
C ARG A 190 -19.01 -5.26 21.62
N TYR A 191 -18.00 -4.57 22.16
CA TYR A 191 -16.61 -4.68 21.76
C TYR A 191 -16.09 -6.12 21.90
N GLU A 192 -16.35 -6.76 23.03
CA GLU A 192 -15.92 -8.14 23.30
C GLU A 192 -16.59 -9.15 22.37
N ARG A 193 -17.91 -9.04 22.13
CA ARG A 193 -18.64 -9.89 21.18
C ARG A 193 -18.14 -9.72 19.75
N THR A 194 -17.90 -8.48 19.33
CA THR A 194 -17.36 -8.17 17.99
C THR A 194 -16.00 -8.83 17.79
N ARG A 195 -15.11 -8.70 18.77
CA ARG A 195 -13.79 -9.32 18.74
C ARG A 195 -13.87 -10.85 18.69
N ALA A 196 -14.70 -11.46 19.54
CA ALA A 196 -14.89 -12.91 19.55
C ALA A 196 -15.45 -13.43 18.22
N ARG A 197 -16.42 -12.71 17.62
CA ARG A 197 -16.97 -13.03 16.30
C ARG A 197 -15.89 -13.01 15.21
N ASN A 198 -15.09 -11.94 15.16
CA ASN A 198 -14.01 -11.80 14.16
C ASN A 198 -12.96 -12.90 14.34
N HIS A 199 -12.57 -13.19 15.57
CA HIS A 199 -11.64 -14.29 15.86
C HIS A 199 -12.20 -15.66 15.39
N SER A 200 -13.49 -15.93 15.64
CA SER A 200 -14.15 -17.14 15.15
C SER A 200 -14.16 -17.24 13.62
N LEU A 201 -14.36 -16.10 12.92
CA LEU A 201 -14.29 -16.07 11.46
C LEU A 201 -12.86 -16.34 10.96
N GLN A 202 -11.84 -15.81 11.65
CA GLN A 202 -10.44 -16.11 11.32
C GLN A 202 -10.09 -17.58 11.51
N LEU A 203 -10.56 -18.23 12.59
CA LEU A 203 -10.41 -19.68 12.78
C LEU A 203 -11.10 -20.47 11.66
N HIS A 204 -12.29 -20.03 11.20
CA HIS A 204 -12.97 -20.62 10.04
C HIS A 204 -12.16 -20.43 8.75
N LEU A 205 -11.59 -19.24 8.52
CA LEU A 205 -10.72 -18.96 7.38
C LEU A 205 -9.49 -19.88 7.36
N LEU A 206 -8.87 -20.15 8.52
CA LEU A 206 -7.75 -21.11 8.62
C LEU A 206 -8.19 -22.53 8.21
N GLN A 207 -9.42 -22.95 8.53
CA GLN A 207 -9.96 -24.21 8.07
C GLN A 207 -10.14 -24.20 6.54
N MET A 208 -10.64 -23.10 5.95
CA MET A 208 -10.75 -22.95 4.50
C MET A 208 -9.38 -23.03 3.79
N VAL A 209 -8.29 -22.53 4.42
CA VAL A 209 -6.91 -22.75 3.92
C VAL A 209 -6.54 -24.23 3.96
N LYS A 210 -6.86 -24.95 5.05
CA LYS A 210 -6.62 -26.40 5.17
C LYS A 210 -7.35 -27.15 4.07
N ASP A 211 -8.56 -26.75 3.75
CA ASP A 211 -9.43 -27.36 2.73
C ASP A 211 -9.11 -26.87 1.31
N SER A 212 -8.01 -26.11 1.13
CA SER A 212 -7.50 -25.58 -0.16
C SER A 212 -8.48 -24.64 -0.89
N LEU A 213 -9.39 -23.99 -0.16
CA LEU A 213 -10.26 -22.95 -0.69
C LEU A 213 -9.55 -21.59 -0.80
N PHE A 214 -8.47 -21.40 -0.03
CA PHE A 214 -7.52 -20.30 -0.18
C PHE A 214 -6.10 -20.87 -0.24
N ASP A 215 -5.32 -20.36 -1.19
CA ASP A 215 -3.94 -20.79 -1.43
C ASP A 215 -2.98 -20.10 -0.46
N TYR A 216 -3.31 -18.86 -0.03
CA TYR A 216 -2.50 -18.08 0.88
C TYR A 216 -3.34 -17.03 1.62
N VAL A 217 -3.02 -16.81 2.90
CA VAL A 217 -3.77 -15.88 3.75
C VAL A 217 -2.82 -15.01 4.58
N ILE A 218 -3.13 -13.72 4.67
CA ILE A 218 -2.51 -12.80 5.63
C ILE A 218 -3.54 -12.45 6.71
N LEU A 219 -3.18 -12.66 7.97
CA LEU A 219 -3.89 -12.13 9.13
C LEU A 219 -3.19 -10.83 9.52
N GLY A 220 -3.80 -9.70 9.12
CA GLY A 220 -3.22 -8.37 9.31
C GLY A 220 -3.56 -7.81 10.69
N GLN A 221 -2.56 -7.46 11.49
CA GLN A 221 -2.77 -6.80 12.76
C GLN A 221 -3.06 -5.32 12.54
N ASP A 222 -4.32 -4.95 12.70
CA ASP A 222 -4.76 -3.56 12.70
C ASP A 222 -4.26 -2.84 13.96
N ASP A 223 -4.05 -1.53 13.90
CA ASP A 223 -3.44 -0.67 14.94
C ASP A 223 -3.33 -1.31 16.34
N ALA A 224 -2.11 -1.56 16.77
CA ALA A 224 -1.80 -2.33 17.96
C ALA A 224 -0.91 -1.56 18.95
N GLN A 225 -0.59 -2.21 20.04
CA GLN A 225 0.36 -1.82 21.06
C GLN A 225 1.08 -3.09 21.55
N PRO A 226 2.19 -2.99 22.30
CA PRO A 226 2.86 -4.17 22.86
C PRO A 226 1.99 -5.02 23.80
N TYR A 227 0.86 -4.47 24.27
CA TYR A 227 -0.11 -5.15 25.12
C TYR A 227 -1.52 -4.90 24.62
N GLY A 228 -2.39 -5.87 24.82
CA GLY A 228 -3.81 -5.75 24.48
C GLY A 228 -4.44 -7.07 24.07
N PRO A 229 -5.76 -7.08 23.80
CA PRO A 229 -6.50 -8.31 23.52
C PRO A 229 -6.09 -9.01 22.22
N HIS A 230 -5.44 -8.30 21.28
CA HIS A 230 -4.90 -8.87 20.03
C HIS A 230 -3.77 -9.88 20.30
N ILE A 231 -3.05 -9.77 21.42
CA ILE A 231 -1.95 -10.69 21.73
C ILE A 231 -2.45 -12.11 21.98
N PRO A 232 -3.41 -12.37 22.90
CA PRO A 232 -4.00 -13.71 23.03
C PRO A 232 -4.71 -14.19 21.76
N ASP A 233 -5.32 -13.28 20.96
CA ASP A 233 -5.92 -13.64 19.68
C ASP A 233 -4.84 -14.16 18.71
N GLN A 234 -3.74 -13.45 18.55
CA GLN A 234 -2.61 -13.90 17.71
C GLN A 234 -2.01 -15.23 18.21
N GLU A 235 -1.86 -15.40 19.53
CA GLU A 235 -1.36 -16.65 20.12
C GLU A 235 -2.29 -17.83 19.78
N ALA A 236 -3.60 -17.65 19.87
CA ALA A 236 -4.58 -18.66 19.51
C ALA A 236 -4.56 -18.98 18.01
N LEU A 237 -4.45 -17.97 17.15
CA LEU A 237 -4.31 -18.14 15.70
C LEU A 237 -3.02 -18.89 15.34
N ARG A 238 -1.87 -18.56 15.95
CA ARG A 238 -0.61 -19.29 15.73
C ARG A 238 -0.71 -20.77 16.14
N ARG A 239 -1.34 -21.06 17.30
CA ARG A 239 -1.59 -22.45 17.70
C ARG A 239 -2.46 -23.18 16.67
N ARG A 240 -3.52 -22.53 16.17
CA ARG A 240 -4.40 -23.14 15.17
C ARG A 240 -3.71 -23.36 13.83
N ILE A 241 -2.89 -22.42 13.37
CA ILE A 241 -2.06 -22.53 12.15
C ILE A 241 -1.15 -23.78 12.25
N ALA A 242 -0.47 -23.95 13.39
CA ALA A 242 0.40 -25.10 13.63
C ALA A 242 -0.40 -26.43 13.66
N GLN A 243 -1.54 -26.48 14.36
CA GLN A 243 -2.42 -27.64 14.44
C GLN A 243 -2.94 -28.10 13.06
N LEU A 244 -3.26 -27.14 12.18
CA LEU A 244 -3.75 -27.43 10.83
C LEU A 244 -2.63 -27.74 9.83
N GLY A 245 -1.36 -27.49 10.20
CA GLY A 245 -0.21 -27.69 9.31
C GLY A 245 -0.18 -26.72 8.12
N VAL A 246 -0.69 -25.49 8.28
CA VAL A 246 -0.81 -24.49 7.20
C VAL A 246 0.20 -23.33 7.32
N ALA A 247 1.23 -23.46 8.14
CA ALA A 247 2.20 -22.39 8.43
C ALA A 247 2.91 -21.83 7.18
N SER A 248 3.08 -22.59 6.11
CA SER A 248 3.66 -22.11 4.85
C SER A 248 2.70 -21.28 4.01
N ARG A 249 1.42 -21.23 4.36
CA ARG A 249 0.36 -20.56 3.61
C ARG A 249 -0.36 -19.46 4.41
N VAL A 250 0.03 -19.22 5.67
CA VAL A 250 -0.60 -18.22 6.53
C VAL A 250 0.45 -17.40 7.26
N TYR A 251 0.38 -16.08 7.14
CA TYR A 251 1.24 -15.14 7.84
C TYR A 251 0.44 -14.19 8.73
N ILE A 252 1.01 -13.82 9.88
CA ILE A 252 0.48 -12.75 10.75
C ILE A 252 1.42 -11.56 10.61
N CYS A 253 0.96 -10.51 9.91
CA CYS A 253 1.72 -9.29 9.63
C CYS A 253 1.16 -8.09 10.38
N GLU A 254 2.01 -7.09 10.69
CA GLU A 254 1.55 -5.79 11.16
C GLU A 254 0.90 -4.99 10.03
N GLY A 255 -0.08 -4.14 10.40
CA GLY A 255 -0.88 -3.35 9.48
C GLY A 255 -2.01 -4.14 8.83
N ILE A 256 -2.87 -3.44 8.10
CA ILE A 256 -3.98 -4.05 7.34
C ILE A 256 -4.22 -3.38 5.99
N ASP A 257 -4.04 -2.06 5.89
CA ASP A 257 -4.39 -1.28 4.70
C ASP A 257 -3.53 -1.63 3.46
N GLN A 258 -2.32 -2.15 3.67
CA GLN A 258 -1.35 -2.47 2.61
C GLN A 258 -1.49 -3.89 2.03
N HIS A 259 -2.32 -4.78 2.59
CA HIS A 259 -2.27 -6.19 2.22
C HIS A 259 -2.76 -6.49 0.79
N SER A 260 -3.53 -5.61 0.19
CA SER A 260 -3.80 -5.65 -1.25
C SER A 260 -2.50 -5.56 -2.08
N ASN A 261 -1.61 -4.62 -1.74
CA ASN A 261 -0.31 -4.43 -2.40
C ASN A 261 0.58 -5.66 -2.21
N VAL A 262 0.66 -6.15 -0.97
CA VAL A 262 1.48 -7.32 -0.58
C VAL A 262 1.04 -8.56 -1.37
N LEU A 263 -0.26 -8.80 -1.48
CA LEU A 263 -0.79 -9.96 -2.18
C LEU A 263 -0.73 -9.84 -3.70
N VAL A 264 -0.82 -8.63 -4.28
CA VAL A 264 -0.55 -8.40 -5.70
C VAL A 264 0.90 -8.74 -6.02
N SER A 265 1.87 -8.26 -5.24
CA SER A 265 3.29 -8.64 -5.40
C SER A 265 3.46 -10.15 -5.32
N ARG A 266 2.92 -10.79 -4.27
CA ARG A 266 3.04 -12.23 -4.09
C ARG A 266 2.44 -13.03 -5.24
N ALA A 267 1.25 -12.63 -5.73
CA ALA A 267 0.57 -13.31 -6.84
C ALA A 267 1.42 -13.27 -8.11
N LEU A 268 1.93 -12.09 -8.47
CA LEU A 268 2.75 -11.88 -9.64
C LEU A 268 4.09 -12.63 -9.55
N LEU A 269 4.79 -12.54 -8.41
CA LEU A 269 6.05 -13.24 -8.21
C LEU A 269 5.88 -14.77 -8.29
N ARG A 270 4.79 -15.30 -7.73
CA ARG A 270 4.48 -16.71 -7.78
C ARG A 270 4.13 -17.18 -9.20
N ALA A 271 3.37 -16.38 -9.97
CA ALA A 271 3.02 -16.71 -11.35
C ALA A 271 4.27 -16.86 -12.25
N HIS A 272 5.34 -16.13 -11.93
CA HIS A 272 6.60 -16.16 -12.68
C HIS A 272 7.75 -16.92 -11.99
N ASP A 273 7.44 -17.69 -10.95
CA ASP A 273 8.41 -18.50 -10.19
C ASP A 273 9.69 -17.73 -9.82
N TRP A 274 9.51 -16.50 -9.31
CA TRP A 274 10.62 -15.64 -8.90
C TRP A 274 10.44 -15.12 -7.48
N MET A 275 11.56 -15.08 -6.73
CA MET A 275 11.63 -14.58 -5.35
C MET A 275 12.80 -13.60 -5.22
N PRO A 276 12.55 -12.28 -5.21
CA PRO A 276 13.59 -11.27 -5.05
C PRO A 276 14.34 -11.43 -3.75
N ARG A 277 15.67 -11.21 -3.82
CA ARG A 277 16.59 -11.17 -2.69
C ARG A 277 16.83 -9.72 -2.31
N VAL A 278 16.55 -9.38 -1.07
CA VAL A 278 16.54 -7.98 -0.60
C VAL A 278 17.59 -7.78 0.46
N ARG A 279 18.59 -6.93 0.17
CA ARG A 279 19.53 -6.41 1.16
C ARG A 279 18.86 -5.27 1.91
N VAL A 280 18.95 -5.25 3.25
CA VAL A 280 18.35 -4.18 4.05
C VAL A 280 19.42 -3.32 4.68
N ALA A 281 19.34 -2.01 4.44
CA ALA A 281 20.14 -0.98 5.08
C ALA A 281 19.27 -0.21 6.09
N PHE A 282 19.66 -0.20 7.36
CA PHE A 282 18.93 0.49 8.42
C PHE A 282 19.60 1.83 8.72
N SER A 283 18.79 2.88 8.98
CA SER A 283 19.32 4.19 9.39
C SER A 283 19.98 4.17 10.78
N ASP A 284 19.58 3.25 11.65
CA ASP A 284 20.21 2.95 12.94
C ASP A 284 19.89 1.52 13.36
N ASP A 285 20.90 0.70 13.62
CA ASP A 285 20.73 -0.68 14.09
C ASP A 285 19.97 -0.79 15.43
N ALA A 286 20.05 0.20 16.30
CA ALA A 286 19.28 0.22 17.54
C ALA A 286 17.76 0.34 17.25
N GLY A 287 17.39 1.03 16.19
CA GLY A 287 16.01 1.19 15.77
C GLY A 287 15.34 -0.11 15.31
N ARG A 288 16.10 -1.11 14.83
CA ARG A 288 15.59 -2.44 14.47
C ARG A 288 14.84 -3.13 15.60
N ARG A 289 15.29 -2.90 16.84
CA ARG A 289 14.73 -3.53 18.04
C ARG A 289 13.58 -2.74 18.65
N LYS A 290 13.34 -1.50 18.19
CA LYS A 290 12.20 -0.69 18.65
C LYS A 290 10.90 -1.27 18.09
N ILE A 291 9.82 -1.03 18.83
CA ILE A 291 8.46 -1.26 18.35
C ILE A 291 7.97 0.07 17.77
N ALA A 292 7.58 0.07 16.50
CA ALA A 292 7.04 1.27 15.87
C ALA A 292 5.66 1.61 16.43
N SER A 293 5.25 2.88 16.30
CA SER A 293 3.92 3.32 16.72
C SER A 293 2.84 2.50 16.04
N TYR A 294 1.81 2.11 16.79
CA TYR A 294 0.68 1.28 16.34
C TYR A 294 1.02 -0.16 15.93
N GLU A 295 2.18 -0.69 16.35
CA GLU A 295 2.57 -2.09 16.11
C GLU A 295 2.73 -2.87 17.42
N SER A 296 2.73 -4.20 17.33
CA SER A 296 2.81 -5.13 18.47
C SER A 296 4.18 -5.79 18.62
N LYS A 297 5.02 -5.77 17.58
CA LYS A 297 6.35 -6.37 17.53
C LYS A 297 7.41 -5.39 17.01
N ASN A 298 8.69 -5.74 17.18
CA ASN A 298 9.78 -4.88 16.75
C ASN A 298 9.89 -4.79 15.21
N VAL A 299 10.57 -3.73 14.76
CA VAL A 299 10.75 -3.40 13.34
C VAL A 299 11.36 -4.57 12.55
N GLU A 300 12.36 -5.26 13.10
CA GLU A 300 13.04 -6.37 12.39
C GLU A 300 12.10 -7.55 12.10
N LEU A 301 11.29 -7.93 13.07
CA LEU A 301 10.29 -8.99 12.89
C LEU A 301 9.17 -8.56 11.94
N SER A 302 8.71 -7.31 12.07
CA SER A 302 7.70 -6.75 11.16
C SER A 302 8.21 -6.74 9.71
N LEU A 303 9.46 -6.31 9.50
CA LEU A 303 10.10 -6.31 8.18
C LEU A 303 10.21 -7.72 7.58
N GLN A 304 10.66 -8.71 8.37
CA GLN A 304 10.74 -10.11 7.89
C GLN A 304 9.39 -10.62 7.41
N ASP A 305 8.33 -10.35 8.18
CA ASP A 305 6.98 -10.77 7.80
C ASP A 305 6.51 -10.07 6.52
N GLN A 306 6.75 -8.76 6.35
CA GLN A 306 6.38 -8.02 5.14
C GLN A 306 7.13 -8.54 3.89
N LEU A 307 8.44 -8.80 4.01
CA LEU A 307 9.24 -9.38 2.92
C LEU A 307 8.71 -10.74 2.51
N LEU A 308 8.54 -11.66 3.46
CA LEU A 308 8.08 -13.02 3.18
C LEU A 308 6.64 -13.03 2.67
N ALA A 309 5.76 -12.22 3.25
CA ALA A 309 4.37 -12.12 2.80
C ALA A 309 4.26 -11.59 1.37
N SER A 310 5.10 -10.64 0.97
CA SER A 310 5.12 -10.09 -0.40
C SER A 310 5.78 -11.01 -1.44
N GLY A 311 6.39 -12.12 -1.02
CA GLY A 311 7.08 -13.08 -1.89
C GLY A 311 8.56 -12.79 -2.11
N ALA A 312 9.18 -11.95 -1.28
CA ALA A 312 10.62 -11.67 -1.28
C ALA A 312 11.31 -12.33 -0.10
N ARG A 313 12.65 -12.34 -0.08
CA ARG A 313 13.44 -12.83 1.05
C ARG A 313 14.57 -11.88 1.42
N PRO A 314 14.85 -11.68 2.71
CA PRO A 314 16.02 -10.92 3.13
C PRO A 314 17.32 -11.69 2.85
N VAL A 315 18.37 -10.94 2.53
CA VAL A 315 19.75 -11.45 2.45
C VAL A 315 20.66 -10.63 3.38
N PHE A 316 21.59 -11.31 4.04
CA PHE A 316 22.42 -10.72 5.10
C PHE A 316 23.89 -10.55 4.68
N ARG A 317 24.24 -10.93 3.44
CA ARG A 317 25.60 -10.82 2.91
C ARG A 317 25.62 -9.86 1.72
N ASP A 318 26.68 -9.07 1.63
CA ASP A 318 26.92 -8.22 0.48
C ASP A 318 27.18 -9.07 -0.77
N GLY A 319 26.69 -8.61 -1.91
CA GLY A 319 27.06 -9.10 -3.22
C GLY A 319 25.99 -9.87 -3.99
N ASP A 320 25.01 -10.50 -3.34
CA ASP A 320 24.05 -11.35 -4.06
C ASP A 320 22.58 -11.00 -3.74
N HIS A 321 22.17 -9.78 -4.14
CA HIS A 321 20.80 -9.28 -3.95
C HIS A 321 20.27 -8.63 -5.23
N ASP A 322 18.96 -8.59 -5.35
CA ASP A 322 18.28 -8.02 -6.51
C ASP A 322 18.03 -6.51 -6.33
N TYR A 323 17.86 -6.06 -5.07
CA TYR A 323 17.79 -4.64 -4.71
C TYR A 323 18.11 -4.40 -3.23
N SER A 324 18.45 -3.14 -2.91
CA SER A 324 18.61 -2.69 -1.52
C SER A 324 17.37 -1.95 -1.03
N LEU A 325 16.84 -2.34 0.14
CA LEU A 325 15.80 -1.63 0.87
C LEU A 325 16.48 -0.75 1.93
N PHE A 326 16.40 0.56 1.76
CA PHE A 326 16.78 1.55 2.76
C PHE A 326 15.61 1.80 3.71
N LEU A 327 15.76 1.37 4.95
CA LEU A 327 14.73 1.46 5.98
C LEU A 327 15.11 2.54 7.01
N ASN A 328 14.41 3.68 6.98
CA ASN A 328 14.56 4.73 7.99
C ASN A 328 13.77 4.36 9.23
N VAL A 329 14.47 3.86 10.26
CA VAL A 329 13.86 3.35 11.51
C VAL A 329 13.44 4.47 12.45
N PRO A 330 12.53 4.20 13.43
CA PRO A 330 12.10 5.21 14.41
C PRO A 330 13.27 5.79 15.24
N ASP A 331 13.33 7.12 15.34
CA ASP A 331 14.30 7.90 16.11
C ASP A 331 15.76 7.47 15.89
N PRO A 332 16.29 7.55 14.65
CA PRO A 332 17.68 7.22 14.38
C PRO A 332 18.61 8.28 14.99
N ARG A 333 19.78 7.86 15.50
CA ARG A 333 20.80 8.77 16.01
C ARG A 333 21.43 9.57 14.86
N ASP A 334 21.58 10.89 15.03
CA ASP A 334 22.00 11.80 13.97
C ASP A 334 23.28 11.37 13.23
N PRO A 335 24.39 10.99 13.87
CA PRO A 335 25.59 10.59 13.12
C PRO A 335 25.40 9.35 12.24
N LEU A 336 24.52 8.42 12.65
CA LEU A 336 24.20 7.21 11.86
C LEU A 336 23.24 7.54 10.73
N PHE A 337 22.28 8.40 11.00
CA PHE A 337 21.32 8.86 10.01
C PHE A 337 21.99 9.65 8.88
N GLU A 338 22.91 10.55 9.18
CA GLU A 338 23.69 11.28 8.17
C GLU A 338 24.51 10.32 7.30
N GLY A 339 25.18 9.33 7.91
CA GLY A 339 25.87 8.29 7.16
C GLY A 339 24.96 7.47 6.26
N PHE A 340 23.75 7.13 6.75
CA PHE A 340 22.72 6.45 5.97
C PHE A 340 22.27 7.28 4.76
N LEU A 341 22.03 8.59 4.92
CA LEU A 341 21.66 9.49 3.82
C LEU A 341 22.77 9.58 2.76
N GLN A 342 24.03 9.70 3.19
CA GLN A 342 25.18 9.73 2.27
C GLN A 342 25.26 8.47 1.41
N VAL A 343 25.14 7.29 2.03
CA VAL A 343 25.15 6.01 1.29
C VAL A 343 23.93 5.91 0.37
N LEU A 344 22.74 6.29 0.83
CA LEU A 344 21.52 6.27 0.03
C LEU A 344 21.68 7.12 -1.25
N ILE A 345 22.13 8.36 -1.12
CA ILE A 345 22.30 9.27 -2.26
C ILE A 345 23.40 8.74 -3.20
N GLN A 346 24.53 8.28 -2.66
CA GLN A 346 25.60 7.70 -3.44
C GLN A 346 25.14 6.46 -4.24
N ASP A 347 24.42 5.54 -3.61
CA ASP A 347 23.94 4.33 -4.26
C ASP A 347 22.92 4.66 -5.38
N ILE A 348 22.03 5.66 -5.16
CA ILE A 348 21.13 6.15 -6.20
C ILE A 348 21.90 6.77 -7.37
N GLU A 349 22.98 7.52 -7.11
CA GLU A 349 23.84 8.13 -8.14
C GLU A 349 24.55 7.08 -9.00
N GLN A 350 24.99 6.00 -8.38
CA GLN A 350 25.63 4.88 -9.04
C GLN A 350 24.65 3.99 -9.82
N GLY A 351 23.34 4.25 -9.70
CA GLY A 351 22.29 3.52 -10.41
C GLY A 351 21.96 2.15 -9.82
N PHE A 352 22.30 1.92 -8.56
CA PHE A 352 21.87 0.70 -7.87
C PHE A 352 20.36 0.66 -7.73
N PRO A 353 19.74 -0.53 -7.79
CA PRO A 353 18.30 -0.70 -7.59
C PRO A 353 17.93 -0.50 -6.11
N ILE A 354 17.24 0.59 -5.79
CA ILE A 354 16.97 1.03 -4.42
C ILE A 354 15.47 1.25 -4.19
N ALA A 355 14.97 0.67 -3.10
CA ALA A 355 13.68 0.98 -2.52
C ALA A 355 13.87 1.70 -1.18
N VAL A 356 12.98 2.63 -0.85
CA VAL A 356 13.00 3.38 0.41
C VAL A 356 11.71 3.18 1.18
N ALA A 357 11.81 2.76 2.44
CA ALA A 357 10.71 2.70 3.37
C ALA A 357 11.01 3.62 4.57
N ASP A 358 10.29 4.72 4.66
CA ASP A 358 10.48 5.71 5.72
C ASP A 358 9.50 5.42 6.87
N ILE A 359 9.97 4.70 7.88
CA ILE A 359 9.17 4.36 9.07
C ILE A 359 9.51 5.21 10.29
N ASN A 360 10.33 6.25 10.13
CA ASN A 360 10.50 7.30 11.14
C ASN A 360 9.34 8.30 11.07
N LEU A 361 8.14 7.78 11.32
CA LEU A 361 6.91 8.52 11.13
C LEU A 361 6.66 9.52 12.27
N ALA A 362 6.33 10.76 11.88
CA ALA A 362 5.82 11.75 12.81
C ALA A 362 4.43 11.37 13.35
N LYS A 363 3.97 12.05 14.40
CA LYS A 363 2.65 11.78 15.02
C LYS A 363 1.46 11.87 14.06
N ASN A 364 1.60 12.63 13.00
CA ASN A 364 0.61 12.75 11.94
C ASN A 364 0.70 11.64 10.86
N GLY A 365 1.62 10.68 11.01
CA GLY A 365 1.80 9.58 10.06
C GLY A 365 2.51 9.95 8.76
N THR A 366 3.24 11.08 8.71
CA THR A 366 4.11 11.46 7.60
C THR A 366 5.54 10.97 7.84
N GLY A 367 6.31 10.73 6.77
CA GLY A 367 7.72 10.37 6.85
C GLY A 367 8.63 11.47 7.40
N ASP A 368 9.92 11.16 7.57
CA ASP A 368 10.95 12.06 8.11
C ASP A 368 11.24 13.22 7.12
N PRO A 369 11.05 14.48 7.52
CA PRO A 369 11.33 15.62 6.64
C PRO A 369 12.80 15.72 6.23
N ARG A 370 13.75 15.20 7.03
CA ARG A 370 15.18 15.22 6.69
C ARG A 370 15.48 14.25 5.53
N LEU A 371 14.87 13.06 5.55
CA LEU A 371 14.98 12.11 4.43
C LEU A 371 14.33 12.68 3.17
N PHE A 372 13.12 13.24 3.30
CA PHE A 372 12.44 13.90 2.19
C PHE A 372 13.32 15.02 1.59
N GLN A 373 13.86 15.90 2.43
CA GLN A 373 14.70 17.02 1.99
C GLN A 373 15.97 16.52 1.27
N ALA A 374 16.65 15.52 1.79
CA ALA A 374 17.83 14.95 1.15
C ALA A 374 17.55 14.39 -0.26
N LEU A 375 16.42 13.69 -0.43
CA LEU A 375 15.98 13.20 -1.74
C LEU A 375 15.56 14.34 -2.68
N TRP A 376 14.92 15.38 -2.14
CA TRP A 376 14.47 16.55 -2.89
C TRP A 376 15.63 17.38 -3.44
N GLU A 377 16.58 17.76 -2.59
CA GLU A 377 17.71 18.61 -2.93
C GLU A 377 18.68 17.96 -3.93
N ASN A 378 18.77 16.64 -3.90
CA ASN A 378 19.60 15.89 -4.83
C ASN A 378 18.89 15.49 -6.13
N HIS A 379 17.62 15.90 -6.35
CA HIS A 379 16.82 15.54 -7.53
C HIS A 379 16.82 14.03 -7.82
N ARG A 380 16.72 13.18 -6.78
CA ARG A 380 16.86 11.72 -6.91
C ARG A 380 15.55 10.95 -6.82
N MET A 381 14.43 11.64 -6.56
CA MET A 381 13.13 11.02 -6.32
C MET A 381 12.75 10.00 -7.40
N GLN A 382 12.92 10.35 -8.67
CA GLN A 382 12.51 9.50 -9.80
C GLN A 382 13.45 8.33 -10.14
N ARG A 383 14.59 8.20 -9.45
CA ARG A 383 15.60 7.16 -9.72
C ARG A 383 15.49 5.94 -8.81
N MET A 384 14.55 5.95 -7.88
CA MET A 384 14.30 4.83 -6.98
C MET A 384 13.28 3.85 -7.58
N LEU A 385 13.35 2.59 -7.16
CA LEU A 385 12.34 1.57 -7.50
C LEU A 385 11.02 1.82 -6.76
N SER A 386 11.10 2.37 -5.56
CA SER A 386 9.93 2.73 -4.76
C SER A 386 10.28 3.65 -3.60
N TYR A 387 9.27 4.36 -3.13
CA TYR A 387 9.27 5.11 -1.87
C TYR A 387 7.91 4.89 -1.19
N ALA A 388 7.90 4.82 0.13
CA ALA A 388 6.69 4.99 0.95
C ALA A 388 7.08 5.53 2.33
N GLY A 389 6.19 6.35 2.93
CA GLY A 389 6.38 6.93 4.26
C GLY A 389 5.04 7.42 4.82
N TRP A 390 4.13 6.49 5.21
CA TRP A 390 2.77 6.84 5.58
C TRP A 390 2.19 5.93 6.67
N ASN A 391 1.30 6.49 7.49
CA ASN A 391 0.43 5.87 8.47
C ASN A 391 1.16 5.05 9.55
N THR A 392 1.57 3.81 9.25
CA THR A 392 2.29 2.91 10.18
C THR A 392 3.49 2.28 9.48
N ALA A 393 4.40 1.67 10.26
CA ALA A 393 5.57 0.99 9.71
C ALA A 393 5.17 -0.18 8.79
N GLY A 394 4.17 -0.98 9.17
CA GLY A 394 3.65 -2.07 8.34
C GLY A 394 3.06 -1.59 7.02
N ASN A 395 2.23 -0.52 7.07
CA ASN A 395 1.67 0.09 5.85
C ASN A 395 2.76 0.61 4.90
N THR A 396 3.77 1.27 5.45
CA THR A 396 4.91 1.81 4.71
C THR A 396 5.72 0.69 4.04
N MET A 397 6.18 -0.31 4.81
CA MET A 397 6.94 -1.43 4.27
C MET A 397 6.14 -2.25 3.26
N GLY A 398 4.86 -2.53 3.56
CA GLY A 398 3.95 -3.25 2.66
C GLY A 398 3.45 -2.44 1.46
N THR A 399 3.98 -1.25 1.25
CA THR A 399 3.80 -0.45 0.03
C THR A 399 5.11 -0.37 -0.75
N ALA A 400 6.22 -0.03 -0.09
CA ALA A 400 7.52 0.11 -0.75
C ALA A 400 8.07 -1.22 -1.30
N ILE A 401 8.01 -2.29 -0.52
CA ILE A 401 8.51 -3.62 -0.90
C ILE A 401 7.75 -4.19 -2.11
N PRO A 402 6.40 -4.26 -2.12
CA PRO A 402 5.64 -4.72 -3.27
C PRO A 402 5.91 -3.96 -4.56
N ALA A 403 6.01 -2.63 -4.50
CA ALA A 403 6.28 -1.80 -5.67
C ALA A 403 7.65 -2.13 -6.29
N ALA A 404 8.71 -2.23 -5.47
CA ALA A 404 10.05 -2.61 -5.92
C ALA A 404 10.07 -4.02 -6.53
N ASN A 405 9.43 -4.98 -5.86
CA ASN A 405 9.33 -6.36 -6.33
C ASN A 405 8.70 -6.44 -7.72
N VAL A 406 7.54 -5.79 -7.89
CA VAL A 406 6.74 -5.85 -9.13
C VAL A 406 7.44 -5.10 -10.27
N TYR A 407 8.07 -3.94 -10.00
CA TYR A 407 8.85 -3.24 -11.02
C TYR A 407 10.03 -4.11 -11.53
N LEU A 408 10.78 -4.74 -10.62
CA LEU A 408 11.90 -5.61 -11.02
C LEU A 408 11.42 -6.87 -11.75
N LEU A 409 10.30 -7.46 -11.32
CA LEU A 409 9.67 -8.54 -12.05
C LEU A 409 9.32 -8.12 -13.47
N ALA A 410 8.64 -6.98 -13.63
CA ALA A 410 8.24 -6.44 -14.92
C ALA A 410 9.43 -6.24 -15.86
N ARG A 411 10.56 -5.77 -15.31
CA ARG A 411 11.81 -5.66 -16.02
C ARG A 411 12.38 -7.03 -16.45
N LYS A 412 12.28 -8.03 -15.57
CA LYS A 412 12.77 -9.40 -15.80
C LYS A 412 11.98 -10.15 -16.86
N ILE A 413 10.65 -9.97 -16.89
CA ILE A 413 9.75 -10.64 -17.86
C ILE A 413 9.58 -9.87 -19.16
N GLY A 414 10.23 -8.71 -19.33
CA GLY A 414 10.24 -7.96 -20.57
C GLY A 414 8.96 -7.14 -20.85
N VAL A 415 8.28 -6.67 -19.80
CA VAL A 415 7.17 -5.70 -19.96
C VAL A 415 7.64 -4.48 -20.74
N ASP A 416 6.76 -3.91 -21.56
CA ASP A 416 7.05 -2.72 -22.37
C ASP A 416 7.80 -1.66 -21.53
N PRO A 417 9.00 -1.26 -21.95
CA PRO A 417 9.85 -0.39 -21.14
C PRO A 417 9.22 0.97 -20.86
N LEU A 418 8.51 1.58 -21.85
CA LEU A 418 7.92 2.91 -21.66
C LEU A 418 6.78 2.86 -20.65
N GLN A 419 5.88 1.88 -20.81
CA GLN A 419 4.76 1.68 -19.89
C GLN A 419 5.25 1.46 -18.45
N ARG A 420 6.25 0.59 -18.26
CA ARG A 420 6.84 0.29 -16.95
C ARG A 420 7.47 1.53 -16.30
N GLU A 421 8.27 2.29 -17.07
CA GLU A 421 8.95 3.49 -16.60
C GLU A 421 7.97 4.62 -16.24
N LEU A 422 6.89 4.78 -16.99
CA LEU A 422 5.83 5.74 -16.68
C LEU A 422 5.07 5.34 -15.42
N ALA A 423 4.68 4.06 -15.29
CA ALA A 423 3.98 3.56 -14.12
C ALA A 423 4.81 3.74 -12.83
N LEU A 424 6.14 3.52 -12.90
CA LEU A 424 7.05 3.77 -11.78
C LEU A 424 7.06 5.25 -11.39
N ARG A 425 7.23 6.17 -12.35
CA ARG A 425 7.30 7.61 -12.07
C ARG A 425 5.99 8.17 -11.54
N GLU A 426 4.86 7.72 -12.07
CA GLU A 426 3.54 8.02 -11.53
C GLU A 426 3.43 7.54 -10.08
N PHE A 427 3.87 6.33 -9.76
CA PHE A 427 3.86 5.79 -8.40
C PHE A 427 4.75 6.63 -7.47
N ILE A 428 5.97 6.93 -7.85
CA ILE A 428 6.90 7.72 -7.04
C ILE A 428 6.35 9.12 -6.74
N LEU A 429 5.92 9.86 -7.79
CA LEU A 429 5.32 11.19 -7.60
C LEU A 429 4.07 11.12 -6.71
N HIS A 430 3.23 10.12 -6.93
CA HIS A 430 2.05 9.90 -6.09
C HIS A 430 2.43 9.70 -4.61
N ARG A 431 3.45 8.87 -4.32
CA ARG A 431 3.89 8.64 -2.93
C ARG A 431 4.39 9.92 -2.27
N PHE A 432 5.24 10.69 -2.96
CA PHE A 432 5.75 11.95 -2.38
C PHE A 432 4.64 12.96 -2.12
N VAL A 433 3.68 13.09 -3.03
CA VAL A 433 2.55 14.01 -2.85
C VAL A 433 1.58 13.50 -1.78
N ASN A 434 1.22 12.22 -1.81
CA ASN A 434 0.29 11.64 -0.83
C ASN A 434 0.92 11.49 0.55
N ASP A 435 2.11 10.85 0.65
CA ASP A 435 2.70 10.48 1.93
C ASP A 435 3.36 11.67 2.64
N PHE A 436 3.89 12.64 1.90
CA PHE A 436 4.57 13.79 2.48
C PHE A 436 3.77 15.09 2.34
N ALA A 437 3.47 15.55 1.12
CA ALA A 437 2.83 16.86 0.95
C ALA A 437 1.44 16.93 1.60
N TYR A 438 0.58 15.93 1.35
CA TYR A 438 -0.74 15.88 1.95
C TYR A 438 -0.68 15.87 3.48
N HIS A 439 0.09 14.94 4.04
CA HIS A 439 0.15 14.75 5.48
C HIS A 439 0.87 15.88 6.22
N SER A 440 1.88 16.51 5.59
CA SER A 440 2.67 17.59 6.21
C SER A 440 2.05 18.95 6.05
N PHE A 441 1.36 19.23 4.94
CA PHE A 441 0.95 20.59 4.59
C PHE A 441 -0.56 20.74 4.39
N THR A 442 -1.17 19.94 3.51
CA THR A 442 -2.59 20.11 3.14
C THR A 442 -3.53 19.66 4.26
N ARG A 443 -3.29 18.50 4.85
CA ARG A 443 -4.15 17.96 5.93
C ARG A 443 -4.18 18.83 7.18
N PRO A 444 -3.06 19.40 7.68
CA PRO A 444 -3.10 20.37 8.77
C PRO A 444 -4.03 21.56 8.49
N LYS A 445 -3.96 22.15 7.29
CA LYS A 445 -4.87 23.23 6.88
C LYS A 445 -6.34 22.79 6.84
N ALA A 446 -6.59 21.56 6.35
CA ALA A 446 -7.94 21.00 6.38
C ALA A 446 -8.45 20.84 7.82
N TYR A 447 -7.60 20.41 8.75
CA TYR A 447 -7.97 20.34 10.18
C TYR A 447 -8.19 21.69 10.82
N GLU A 448 -7.38 22.70 10.52
CA GLU A 448 -7.60 24.08 10.97
C GLU A 448 -8.96 24.62 10.47
N LEU A 449 -9.29 24.36 9.22
CA LEU A 449 -10.59 24.71 8.67
C LEU A 449 -11.73 23.98 9.38
N ILE A 450 -11.62 22.67 9.61
CA ILE A 450 -12.61 21.86 10.33
C ILE A 450 -12.81 22.41 11.76
N ASP A 451 -11.73 22.68 12.48
CA ASP A 451 -11.78 23.17 13.86
C ASP A 451 -12.43 24.56 13.97
N SER A 452 -12.42 25.35 12.89
CA SER A 452 -13.11 26.64 12.81
C SER A 452 -14.62 26.54 12.58
N MET A 453 -15.14 25.35 12.28
CA MET A 453 -16.56 25.11 11.96
C MET A 453 -17.31 24.54 13.16
N SER A 454 -18.51 25.05 13.43
CA SER A 454 -19.31 24.65 14.59
C SER A 454 -19.99 23.27 14.47
N ARG A 455 -20.14 22.75 13.23
CA ARG A 455 -20.84 21.49 12.93
C ARG A 455 -19.96 20.42 12.29
N ALA A 456 -18.64 20.63 12.30
CA ALA A 456 -17.69 19.69 11.75
C ALA A 456 -16.82 19.08 12.86
N SER A 457 -16.31 17.88 12.64
CA SER A 457 -15.27 17.28 13.48
C SER A 457 -14.20 16.63 12.61
N ARG A 458 -13.00 16.46 13.16
CA ARG A 458 -11.89 15.79 12.45
C ARG A 458 -12.19 14.32 12.17
N GLU A 459 -13.04 13.71 12.97
CA GLU A 459 -13.48 12.33 12.82
C GLU A 459 -14.47 12.18 11.66
N GLU A 460 -15.39 13.15 11.51
CA GLU A 460 -16.43 13.11 10.47
C GLU A 460 -16.98 14.51 10.20
N THR A 461 -17.14 14.86 8.92
CA THR A 461 -17.64 16.14 8.45
C THR A 461 -18.51 15.91 7.22
N TYR A 462 -19.74 16.46 7.22
CA TYR A 462 -20.74 16.20 6.18
C TYR A 462 -21.30 17.50 5.56
N GLY A 463 -22.04 17.36 4.46
CA GLY A 463 -22.79 18.44 3.83
C GLY A 463 -21.89 19.59 3.36
N ALA A 464 -22.33 20.83 3.55
CA ALA A 464 -21.63 22.03 3.10
C ALA A 464 -20.24 22.19 3.75
N GLU A 465 -20.07 21.76 5.00
CA GLU A 465 -18.79 21.78 5.69
C GLU A 465 -17.80 20.81 5.01
N PHE A 466 -18.23 19.61 4.64
CA PHE A 466 -17.41 18.65 3.89
C PHE A 466 -16.99 19.22 2.53
N GLU A 467 -17.91 19.82 1.78
CA GLU A 467 -17.60 20.40 0.46
C GLU A 467 -16.55 21.52 0.55
N ARG A 468 -16.59 22.35 1.60
CA ARG A 468 -15.59 23.38 1.84
C ARG A 468 -14.20 22.78 2.13
N VAL A 469 -14.14 21.72 2.95
CA VAL A 469 -12.89 21.02 3.26
C VAL A 469 -12.34 20.30 2.02
N ASN A 470 -13.20 19.64 1.26
CA ASN A 470 -12.84 18.94 0.03
C ASN A 470 -12.29 19.94 -1.02
N THR A 471 -12.93 21.09 -1.20
CA THR A 471 -12.45 22.16 -2.10
C THR A 471 -11.08 22.69 -1.68
N LEU A 472 -10.86 22.94 -0.38
CA LEU A 472 -9.56 23.35 0.14
C LEU A 472 -8.49 22.30 -0.22
N VAL A 473 -8.78 21.02 0.05
CA VAL A 473 -7.84 19.92 -0.24
C VAL A 473 -7.54 19.82 -1.73
N GLN A 474 -8.54 19.95 -2.59
CA GLN A 474 -8.35 19.93 -4.05
C GLN A 474 -7.40 21.01 -4.52
N VAL A 475 -7.64 22.25 -4.11
CA VAL A 475 -6.84 23.41 -4.56
C VAL A 475 -5.43 23.37 -3.98
N ASP A 476 -5.29 23.14 -2.67
CA ASP A 476 -4.01 23.19 -1.99
C ASP A 476 -3.08 22.03 -2.43
N LEU A 477 -3.61 20.80 -2.50
CA LEU A 477 -2.82 19.64 -2.92
C LEU A 477 -2.47 19.68 -4.42
N ALA A 478 -3.33 20.23 -5.27
CA ALA A 478 -3.01 20.45 -6.68
C ALA A 478 -1.79 21.37 -6.84
N GLY A 479 -1.67 22.40 -6.00
CA GLY A 479 -0.49 23.28 -5.97
C GLY A 479 0.80 22.52 -5.60
N TYR A 480 0.76 21.63 -4.62
CA TYR A 480 1.91 20.77 -4.27
C TYR A 480 2.24 19.76 -5.36
N LEU A 481 1.23 19.13 -5.97
CA LEU A 481 1.43 18.20 -7.08
C LEU A 481 2.10 18.90 -8.27
N ASP A 482 1.62 20.06 -8.69
CA ASP A 482 2.21 20.84 -9.80
C ASP A 482 3.65 21.26 -9.48
N ARG A 483 3.90 21.75 -8.26
CA ARG A 483 5.24 22.11 -7.80
C ARG A 483 6.19 20.90 -7.83
N TYR A 484 5.79 19.75 -7.24
CA TYR A 484 6.63 18.56 -7.19
C TYR A 484 6.90 17.99 -8.58
N PHE A 485 5.89 18.03 -9.46
CA PHE A 485 6.05 17.65 -10.84
C PHE A 485 7.05 18.56 -11.58
N ARG A 486 6.88 19.88 -11.51
CA ARG A 486 7.75 20.85 -12.20
C ARG A 486 9.19 20.79 -11.72
N GLU A 487 9.42 20.73 -10.41
CA GLU A 487 10.76 20.79 -9.84
C GLU A 487 11.53 19.46 -9.94
N GLN A 488 10.83 18.32 -9.96
CA GLN A 488 11.48 17.00 -9.87
C GLN A 488 11.32 16.12 -11.11
N PHE A 489 10.30 16.34 -11.95
CA PHE A 489 9.97 15.44 -13.05
C PHE A 489 9.96 16.12 -14.41
N LEU A 490 9.39 17.32 -14.56
CA LEU A 490 9.26 18.01 -15.85
C LEU A 490 10.63 18.23 -16.50
N GLY A 491 10.75 17.92 -17.80
CA GLY A 491 11.98 18.03 -18.58
C GLY A 491 13.03 16.95 -18.28
N GLN A 492 12.76 16.04 -17.33
CA GLN A 492 13.69 14.95 -17.06
C GLN A 492 13.68 13.91 -18.18
N LYS A 493 14.87 13.47 -18.58
CA LYS A 493 15.06 12.46 -19.61
C LYS A 493 15.35 11.09 -19.01
N PHE A 494 14.79 10.06 -19.62
CA PHE A 494 15.01 8.67 -19.21
C PHE A 494 15.03 7.75 -20.42
N PHE A 495 15.66 6.59 -20.28
CA PHE A 495 15.65 5.56 -21.30
C PHE A 495 14.51 4.56 -21.04
N ALA A 496 13.77 4.24 -22.10
CA ALA A 496 12.83 3.14 -22.14
C ALA A 496 13.27 2.18 -23.26
N GLY A 497 13.91 1.08 -22.91
CA GLY A 497 14.64 0.26 -23.88
C GLY A 497 15.82 1.02 -24.46
N THR A 498 15.85 1.13 -25.79
CA THR A 498 16.89 1.88 -26.54
C THR A 498 16.49 3.33 -26.83
N GLU A 499 15.24 3.71 -26.59
CA GLU A 499 14.74 5.04 -26.90
C GLU A 499 14.81 5.96 -25.66
N GLN A 500 15.09 7.24 -25.91
CA GLN A 500 15.12 8.27 -24.88
C GLN A 500 13.83 9.09 -24.94
N TYR A 501 13.20 9.28 -23.78
CA TYR A 501 11.99 10.07 -23.60
C TYR A 501 12.23 11.22 -22.65
N GLU A 502 11.46 12.31 -22.83
CA GLU A 502 11.42 13.47 -21.94
C GLU A 502 10.03 13.59 -21.36
N ILE A 503 9.93 13.86 -20.06
CA ILE A 503 8.67 14.12 -19.34
C ILE A 503 8.17 15.52 -19.71
N THR A 504 6.97 15.64 -20.25
CA THR A 504 6.45 16.90 -20.82
C THR A 504 5.18 17.43 -20.18
N SER A 505 4.37 16.58 -19.58
CA SER A 505 3.07 17.02 -19.05
C SER A 505 2.57 16.17 -17.87
N LEU A 506 1.66 16.78 -17.12
CA LEU A 506 0.85 16.13 -16.08
C LEU A 506 -0.62 16.23 -16.53
N ASN A 507 -1.30 15.11 -16.64
CA ASN A 507 -2.64 14.99 -17.23
C ASN A 507 -3.61 14.31 -16.25
N ASP A 508 -4.92 14.43 -16.50
CA ASP A 508 -6.00 13.70 -15.84
C ASP A 508 -5.98 13.81 -14.30
N VAL A 509 -5.61 14.98 -13.79
CA VAL A 509 -5.51 15.22 -12.33
C VAL A 509 -6.89 15.19 -11.70
N ARG A 510 -7.05 14.30 -10.71
CA ARG A 510 -8.25 14.20 -9.86
C ARG A 510 -7.82 14.12 -8.40
N ILE A 511 -8.38 15.00 -7.58
CA ILE A 511 -8.12 15.08 -6.14
C ILE A 511 -9.45 15.18 -5.42
N GLU A 512 -9.68 14.32 -4.42
CA GLU A 512 -10.88 14.37 -3.61
C GLU A 512 -10.70 13.67 -2.26
N LEU A 513 -11.48 14.03 -1.28
CA LEU A 513 -11.61 13.26 -0.04
C LEU A 513 -12.56 12.08 -0.29
N PRO A 514 -12.10 10.83 -0.18
CA PRO A 514 -12.94 9.65 -0.46
C PRO A 514 -14.01 9.43 0.60
N TRP A 515 -13.74 9.83 1.83
CA TRP A 515 -14.61 9.68 2.99
C TRP A 515 -14.93 11.05 3.62
N PRO A 516 -15.97 11.15 4.47
CA PRO A 516 -16.36 12.42 5.11
C PRO A 516 -15.40 12.83 6.23
N ARG A 517 -14.11 12.85 5.93
CA ARG A 517 -13.02 13.24 6.82
C ARG A 517 -11.75 13.57 6.01
N ALA A 518 -10.83 14.30 6.59
CA ALA A 518 -9.57 14.69 5.94
C ALA A 518 -8.38 13.77 6.33
N TYR A 519 -8.62 12.51 6.68
CA TYR A 519 -7.52 11.61 7.07
C TYR A 519 -6.75 11.07 5.86
N GLU A 520 -7.46 10.68 4.83
CA GLU A 520 -6.94 10.19 3.55
C GLU A 520 -7.39 11.07 2.38
N VAL A 521 -6.66 11.00 1.27
CA VAL A 521 -6.99 11.68 0.00
C VAL A 521 -6.93 10.72 -1.17
N ARG A 522 -7.85 10.84 -2.13
CA ARG A 522 -7.74 10.23 -3.45
C ARG A 522 -6.99 11.19 -4.36
N LEU A 523 -5.89 10.71 -4.92
CA LEU A 523 -5.06 11.43 -5.87
C LEU A 523 -4.85 10.55 -7.09
N GLN A 524 -5.15 11.05 -8.28
CA GLN A 524 -4.95 10.37 -9.56
C GLN A 524 -4.39 11.37 -10.57
N PHE A 525 -3.51 10.92 -11.43
CA PHE A 525 -2.96 11.68 -12.56
C PHE A 525 -2.23 10.74 -13.53
N ARG A 526 -1.82 11.30 -14.67
CA ARG A 526 -0.96 10.64 -15.65
C ARG A 526 0.21 11.53 -16.01
N ILE A 527 1.38 10.92 -16.26
CA ILE A 527 2.57 11.60 -16.78
C ILE A 527 2.61 11.41 -18.30
N GLY A 528 2.72 12.52 -19.04
CA GLY A 528 2.93 12.52 -20.48
C GLY A 528 4.41 12.70 -20.83
N THR A 529 4.81 12.11 -21.98
CA THR A 529 6.20 12.14 -22.47
C THR A 529 6.25 12.35 -23.97
N SER A 530 7.41 12.80 -24.46
CA SER A 530 7.72 12.84 -25.89
C SER A 530 9.05 12.13 -26.15
N SER A 531 9.19 11.45 -27.29
CA SER A 531 10.49 10.91 -27.72
C SER A 531 11.44 12.05 -28.03
N VAL A 532 12.69 11.97 -27.55
CA VAL A 532 13.70 13.02 -27.77
C VAL A 532 14.03 13.17 -29.26
N SER A 533 13.94 12.11 -30.04
CA SER A 533 14.10 12.15 -31.52
C SER A 533 13.03 12.97 -32.22
N GLN A 534 11.84 13.16 -31.62
CA GLN A 534 10.76 13.97 -32.16
C GLN A 534 10.87 15.44 -31.79
N LEU A 535 11.66 15.79 -30.75
CA LEU A 535 11.84 17.16 -30.27
C LEU A 535 12.92 17.93 -31.02
N GLU A 536 13.86 17.27 -31.74
CA GLU A 536 14.96 17.92 -32.45
C GLU A 536 14.59 18.62 -33.78
N PRO A 537 13.50 18.33 -34.54
CA PRO A 537 13.28 18.94 -35.84
C PRO A 537 12.79 20.40 -35.84
N ALA A 538 12.29 20.91 -34.73
CA ALA A 538 11.68 22.26 -34.73
C ALA A 538 12.70 23.43 -34.67
N ASN A 539 13.94 23.21 -34.30
CA ASN A 539 14.97 24.26 -34.12
C ASN A 539 15.97 24.39 -35.26
N ARG A 540 15.88 23.59 -36.35
CA ARG A 540 16.77 23.71 -37.51
C ARG A 540 16.22 24.55 -38.69
N ALA A 541 15.02 25.10 -38.56
CA ALA A 541 14.38 25.86 -39.65
C ALA A 541 14.49 27.41 -39.51
N SER A 542 15.20 27.96 -38.55
CA SER A 542 15.47 29.39 -38.46
C SER A 542 16.96 29.67 -38.59
N GLY A 543 17.46 29.61 -39.81
CA GLY A 543 18.79 30.09 -40.19
C GLY A 543 18.87 31.58 -40.07
N ILE A 544 19.42 32.09 -38.97
CA ILE A 544 19.96 33.46 -38.83
C ILE A 544 21.40 33.29 -38.34
N PRO A 545 22.42 33.82 -39.08
CA PRO A 545 23.79 33.70 -38.65
C PRO A 545 24.08 34.58 -37.44
N PRO A 546 24.97 34.21 -36.52
CA PRO A 546 25.28 34.99 -35.35
C PRO A 546 26.05 36.26 -35.72
N SER A 547 25.52 37.45 -35.39
CA SER A 547 26.24 38.70 -35.39
C SER A 547 27.22 38.74 -34.22
N GLN A 548 28.49 38.96 -34.56
CA GLN A 548 29.53 39.30 -33.61
C GLN A 548 29.26 40.67 -32.99
N SER A 549 29.22 40.78 -31.68
CA SER A 549 29.76 41.97 -30.98
C SER A 549 29.56 41.84 -29.46
N GLY A 550 30.63 42.15 -28.71
CA GLY A 550 30.56 42.87 -27.47
C GLY A 550 30.96 42.15 -26.21
N ARG A 551 32.26 42.05 -25.94
CA ARG A 551 32.79 41.87 -24.58
C ARG A 551 32.32 43.00 -23.66
N ALA A 552 31.74 42.71 -22.53
CA ALA A 552 31.83 43.55 -21.36
C ALA A 552 32.03 42.70 -20.10
N ARG A 553 33.19 42.93 -19.48
CA ARG A 553 33.53 42.47 -18.12
C ARG A 553 32.78 43.33 -17.10
N TYR A 554 32.24 42.71 -16.04
CA TYR A 554 32.23 43.33 -14.71
C TYR A 554 32.19 42.23 -13.62
N LEU A 555 33.17 42.31 -12.75
CA LEU A 555 33.33 41.78 -11.40
C LEU A 555 33.07 42.92 -10.40
N PRO A 556 33.13 42.75 -9.05
CA PRO A 556 32.30 41.98 -8.15
C PRO A 556 31.85 42.81 -6.91
N SER A 557 30.98 42.22 -6.10
CA SER A 557 30.86 42.41 -4.64
C SER A 557 30.17 43.69 -4.09
N PRO A 558 29.70 43.72 -2.82
CA PRO A 558 29.82 42.73 -1.72
C PRO A 558 28.56 41.92 -1.44
#